data_2eba1ddc2acd893566f77a4d10a5ee12
#
_entry.id   2eba1ddc2acd893566f77a4d10a5ee12
#
_cell.length_a   1.000
_cell.length_b   1.000
_cell.length_c   1.000
_cell.angle_alpha   90.00
_cell.angle_beta   90.00
_cell.angle_gamma   90.00
#
_symmetry.space_group_name_H-M   'P 1'
#
loop_
_entity.id
_entity.type
_entity.pdbx_description
1 polymer ?
#
loop_
_entity_poly.entity_id
_entity_poly.type
_entity_poly.pdbx_seq_one_letter_code
_entity_poly.pdbx_strand_id
1 'polypeptide(L)'
;QGPADGKNDKLHACAKHFAVHSGPEWNRHSFNAENIKPRDLYETYLPPFEALVKEGKVEEVMCAYNRFEGDPCCGSDRLLMQILRGEWGFDGIVVSDCGAIADFYNDRGHHTHPDAESASAAAVISGTDLECGSSYKALIESVKKGLISEETVDTSVKRLMKARFALGEMDEPEKVSWTKIPFSVVASAAHDSLALNMARESMTLLM
;
A
#
# COMPACT_ATOMS: atom_id res chain seq x y z
N GLN A 1 -5.43 9.24 9.94
CA GLN A 1 -6.41 8.34 10.37
C GLN A 1 -7.51 9.01 11.17
N GLY A 2 -7.37 10.29 11.43
CA GLY A 2 -8.32 11.12 12.16
C GLY A 2 -8.16 10.99 13.68
N PRO A 3 -8.81 11.87 14.44
CA PRO A 3 -8.79 11.78 15.88
C PRO A 3 -9.50 10.49 16.30
N ALA A 4 -8.85 9.70 17.12
CA ALA A 4 -9.46 8.54 17.74
C ALA A 4 -10.54 8.99 18.72
N ASP A 5 -11.69 8.34 18.71
CA ASP A 5 -12.70 8.48 19.78
C ASP A 5 -12.35 7.59 21.00
N GLY A 6 -11.18 6.98 20.94
CA GLY A 6 -10.64 6.10 21.96
C GLY A 6 -10.97 4.62 21.79
N LYS A 7 -11.83 4.26 20.82
CA LYS A 7 -12.22 2.85 20.61
C LYS A 7 -11.92 2.35 19.19
N ASN A 8 -12.36 3.08 18.17
CA ASN A 8 -12.22 2.66 16.78
C ASN A 8 -11.52 3.74 15.97
N ASP A 9 -10.69 3.32 15.02
CA ASP A 9 -10.13 4.22 14.00
C ASP A 9 -11.24 4.71 13.07
N LYS A 10 -11.13 5.95 12.61
CA LYS A 10 -12.12 6.52 11.68
C LYS A 10 -11.93 5.98 10.27
N LEU A 11 -10.70 5.94 9.81
CA LEU A 11 -10.25 5.40 8.54
C LEU A 11 -8.73 5.17 8.60
N HIS A 12 -8.21 4.36 7.71
CA HIS A 12 -6.77 4.20 7.56
C HIS A 12 -6.24 5.09 6.44
N ALA A 13 -5.05 5.65 6.66
CA ALA A 13 -4.30 6.37 5.64
C ALA A 13 -3.30 5.41 4.99
N CYS A 14 -3.10 5.57 3.67
CA CYS A 14 -2.17 4.76 2.90
C CYS A 14 -1.03 5.63 2.36
N ALA A 15 0.21 5.32 2.76
CA ALA A 15 1.40 5.97 2.21
C ALA A 15 1.76 5.35 0.85
N LYS A 16 1.94 6.20 -0.20
CA LYS A 16 2.19 5.69 -1.55
C LYS A 16 3.04 6.62 -2.40
N HIS A 17 3.69 6.08 -3.40
CA HIS A 17 3.84 4.67 -3.79
C HIS A 17 5.23 4.18 -3.39
N PHE A 18 5.32 3.12 -2.62
CA PHE A 18 6.56 2.63 -2.02
C PHE A 18 7.23 1.60 -2.94
N ALA A 19 8.44 1.83 -3.49
CA ALA A 19 9.26 3.03 -3.35
C ALA A 19 9.97 3.33 -4.69
N VAL A 20 10.67 4.48 -4.69
CA VAL A 20 11.44 4.93 -5.88
C VAL A 20 10.57 5.04 -7.13
N HIS A 21 9.31 5.45 -6.98
CA HIS A 21 8.35 5.63 -8.06
C HIS A 21 8.51 7.00 -8.72
N SER A 22 9.64 7.20 -9.40
CA SER A 22 10.02 8.46 -10.06
C SER A 22 10.37 8.28 -11.53
N GLY A 23 10.00 7.15 -12.11
CA GLY A 23 10.16 6.87 -13.53
C GLY A 23 9.18 7.64 -14.41
N PRO A 24 9.38 7.62 -15.73
CA PRO A 24 8.47 8.26 -16.67
C PRO A 24 7.09 7.59 -16.66
N GLU A 25 6.02 8.39 -16.70
CA GLU A 25 4.65 7.89 -16.62
C GLU A 25 4.29 6.88 -17.72
N TRP A 26 4.83 7.06 -18.93
CA TRP A 26 4.51 6.21 -20.08
C TRP A 26 5.03 4.76 -19.96
N ASN A 27 6.01 4.49 -19.08
CA ASN A 27 6.54 3.13 -18.84
C ASN A 27 6.48 2.69 -17.38
N ARG A 28 5.63 3.31 -16.54
CA ARG A 28 5.54 3.01 -15.10
C ARG A 28 5.34 1.52 -14.78
N HIS A 29 4.66 0.78 -15.66
CA HIS A 29 4.38 -0.65 -15.53
C HIS A 29 5.56 -1.56 -15.91
N SER A 30 6.63 -1.02 -16.49
CA SER A 30 7.80 -1.80 -16.89
C SER A 30 9.14 -1.17 -16.43
N PHE A 31 9.08 0.03 -15.86
CA PHE A 31 10.26 0.76 -15.41
C PHE A 31 11.01 -0.01 -14.32
N ASN A 32 12.34 -0.02 -14.39
CA ASN A 32 13.21 -0.56 -13.36
C ASN A 32 14.13 0.55 -12.82
N ALA A 33 14.00 0.86 -11.54
CA ALA A 33 14.89 1.80 -10.86
C ALA A 33 16.17 1.07 -10.47
N GLU A 34 17.20 1.19 -11.32
CA GLU A 34 18.49 0.53 -11.15
C GLU A 34 19.60 1.50 -10.73
N ASN A 35 20.62 0.95 -10.10
CA ASN A 35 21.82 1.69 -9.69
C ASN A 35 21.51 2.85 -8.74
N ILE A 36 20.49 2.69 -7.91
CA ILE A 36 20.15 3.67 -6.88
C ILE A 36 21.21 3.64 -5.79
N LYS A 37 21.95 4.73 -5.67
CA LYS A 37 23.00 4.81 -4.63
C LYS A 37 22.34 4.71 -3.24
N PRO A 38 22.98 4.01 -2.28
CA PRO A 38 22.47 3.92 -0.91
C PRO A 38 22.13 5.29 -0.30
N ARG A 39 22.96 6.30 -0.56
CA ARG A 39 22.72 7.66 -0.11
C ARG A 39 21.40 8.23 -0.66
N ASP A 40 21.17 8.10 -1.96
CA ASP A 40 19.96 8.62 -2.59
C ASP A 40 18.71 7.88 -2.08
N LEU A 41 18.83 6.57 -1.88
CA LEU A 41 17.75 5.76 -1.30
C LEU A 41 17.40 6.23 0.11
N TYR A 42 18.37 6.30 1.01
CA TYR A 42 18.14 6.57 2.45
C TYR A 42 18.05 8.06 2.81
N GLU A 43 18.50 8.98 1.94
CA GLU A 43 18.40 10.42 2.20
C GLU A 43 17.31 11.13 1.37
N THR A 44 16.76 10.46 0.32
CA THR A 44 15.77 11.08 -0.57
C THR A 44 14.48 10.28 -0.69
N TYR A 45 14.57 8.99 -1.04
CA TYR A 45 13.37 8.20 -1.38
C TYR A 45 12.66 7.62 -0.17
N LEU A 46 13.39 7.13 0.82
CA LEU A 46 12.83 6.45 1.99
C LEU A 46 12.35 7.39 3.11
N PRO A 47 12.98 8.55 3.41
CA PRO A 47 12.65 9.36 4.58
C PRO A 47 11.17 9.75 4.71
N PRO A 48 10.44 10.15 3.64
CA PRO A 48 9.03 10.47 3.76
C PRO A 48 8.18 9.28 4.24
N PHE A 49 8.48 8.07 3.76
CA PHE A 49 7.79 6.85 4.17
C PHE A 49 8.15 6.45 5.60
N GLU A 50 9.42 6.55 5.96
CA GLU A 50 9.89 6.27 7.33
C GLU A 50 9.18 7.18 8.33
N ALA A 51 9.09 8.48 8.06
CA ALA A 51 8.37 9.44 8.91
C ALA A 51 6.86 9.09 9.01
N LEU A 52 6.21 8.73 7.89
CA LEU A 52 4.81 8.32 7.89
C LEU A 52 4.58 7.04 8.70
N VAL A 53 5.50 6.10 8.66
CA VAL A 53 5.42 4.85 9.44
C VAL A 53 5.73 5.11 10.92
N LYS A 54 6.89 5.72 11.22
CA LYS A 54 7.38 5.84 12.59
C LYS A 54 6.71 6.94 13.40
N GLU A 55 6.39 8.06 12.77
CA GLU A 55 5.81 9.25 13.42
C GLU A 55 4.31 9.38 13.11
N GLY A 56 3.93 9.30 11.83
CA GLY A 56 2.54 9.38 11.37
C GLY A 56 1.70 8.16 11.72
N LYS A 57 2.32 7.03 12.08
CA LYS A 57 1.66 5.76 12.41
C LYS A 57 0.65 5.34 11.35
N VAL A 58 1.01 5.48 10.08
CA VAL A 58 0.16 5.08 8.96
C VAL A 58 -0.12 3.57 9.04
N GLU A 59 -1.37 3.18 8.80
CA GLU A 59 -1.81 1.78 8.90
C GLU A 59 -1.65 1.02 7.57
N GLU A 60 -1.47 1.74 6.45
CA GLU A 60 -1.33 1.13 5.15
C GLU A 60 -0.18 1.73 4.35
N VAL A 61 0.47 0.88 3.56
CA VAL A 61 1.49 1.26 2.58
C VAL A 61 1.15 0.61 1.25
N MET A 62 1.14 1.40 0.16
CA MET A 62 0.93 0.88 -1.17
C MET A 62 2.27 0.71 -1.88
N CYS A 63 2.59 -0.51 -2.31
CA CYS A 63 3.77 -0.77 -3.12
C CYS A 63 3.58 -0.27 -4.56
N ALA A 64 4.66 0.22 -5.16
CA ALA A 64 4.64 0.89 -6.46
C ALA A 64 4.63 -0.09 -7.64
N TYR A 65 4.25 0.43 -8.83
CA TYR A 65 4.27 -0.34 -10.07
C TYR A 65 5.66 -0.78 -10.51
N ASN A 66 6.67 0.11 -10.37
CA ASN A 66 8.00 -0.11 -10.91
C ASN A 66 8.74 -1.26 -10.22
N ARG A 67 9.81 -1.70 -10.88
CA ARG A 67 10.84 -2.53 -10.22
C ARG A 67 11.83 -1.64 -9.47
N PHE A 68 12.41 -2.21 -8.44
CA PHE A 68 13.53 -1.66 -7.70
C PHE A 68 14.67 -2.68 -7.71
N GLU A 69 15.80 -2.31 -8.32
CA GLU A 69 16.98 -3.18 -8.48
C GLU A 69 16.66 -4.57 -9.09
N GLY A 70 15.70 -4.61 -10.01
CA GLY A 70 15.26 -5.83 -10.70
C GLY A 70 13.98 -6.46 -10.17
N ASP A 71 13.68 -6.31 -8.89
CA ASP A 71 12.47 -6.88 -8.27
C ASP A 71 11.27 -5.92 -8.41
N PRO A 72 10.08 -6.39 -8.78
CA PRO A 72 8.87 -5.59 -8.66
C PRO A 72 8.73 -5.07 -7.22
N CYS A 73 8.39 -3.79 -7.01
CA CYS A 73 8.27 -3.23 -5.67
C CYS A 73 7.30 -4.03 -4.78
N CYS A 74 6.21 -4.56 -5.36
CA CYS A 74 5.24 -5.40 -4.64
C CYS A 74 5.73 -6.84 -4.40
N GLY A 75 6.89 -7.22 -4.92
CA GLY A 75 7.56 -8.51 -4.71
C GLY A 75 8.97 -8.35 -4.14
N SER A 76 9.34 -7.16 -3.68
CA SER A 76 10.67 -6.88 -3.20
C SER A 76 10.82 -7.18 -1.72
N ASP A 77 11.49 -8.28 -1.39
CA ASP A 77 11.84 -8.62 -0.01
C ASP A 77 12.64 -7.51 0.66
N ARG A 78 13.59 -6.88 -0.07
CA ARG A 78 14.38 -5.77 0.47
C ARG A 78 13.52 -4.59 0.90
N LEU A 79 12.57 -4.15 0.07
CA LEU A 79 11.74 -3.00 0.39
C LEU A 79 10.72 -3.34 1.48
N LEU A 80 10.00 -4.44 1.32
CA LEU A 80 8.83 -4.73 2.14
C LEU A 80 9.18 -5.48 3.43
N MET A 81 10.05 -6.51 3.37
CA MET A 81 10.36 -7.30 4.54
C MET A 81 11.54 -6.75 5.32
N GLN A 82 12.66 -6.38 4.65
CA GLN A 82 13.85 -5.92 5.36
C GLN A 82 13.68 -4.47 5.84
N ILE A 83 13.36 -3.53 4.97
CA ILE A 83 13.26 -2.10 5.32
C ILE A 83 11.94 -1.81 6.03
N LEU A 84 10.80 -1.98 5.34
CA LEU A 84 9.50 -1.55 5.86
C LEU A 84 9.13 -2.29 7.16
N ARG A 85 9.17 -3.64 7.14
CA ARG A 85 8.78 -4.43 8.31
C ARG A 85 9.92 -4.63 9.31
N GLY A 86 11.15 -4.88 8.84
CA GLY A 86 12.31 -5.16 9.69
C GLY A 86 12.87 -3.90 10.34
N GLU A 87 13.34 -2.93 9.55
CA GLU A 87 14.01 -1.74 10.09
C GLU A 87 13.03 -0.75 10.72
N TRP A 88 11.83 -0.58 10.13
CA TRP A 88 10.86 0.41 10.62
C TRP A 88 9.79 -0.17 11.54
N GLY A 89 9.68 -1.51 11.62
CA GLY A 89 8.71 -2.19 12.49
C GLY A 89 7.26 -2.04 12.04
N PHE A 90 7.01 -1.86 10.73
CA PHE A 90 5.66 -1.74 10.18
C PHE A 90 4.90 -3.07 10.30
N ASP A 91 3.76 -3.07 11.00
CA ASP A 91 2.90 -4.24 11.17
C ASP A 91 1.50 -4.09 10.54
N GLY A 92 1.30 -2.99 9.81
CA GLY A 92 0.08 -2.71 9.05
C GLY A 92 -0.01 -3.46 7.72
N ILE A 93 -0.97 -3.05 6.89
CA ILE A 93 -1.27 -3.65 5.59
C ILE A 93 -0.34 -3.10 4.52
N VAL A 94 0.21 -3.99 3.69
CA VAL A 94 0.78 -3.61 2.40
C VAL A 94 -0.24 -3.97 1.32
N VAL A 95 -0.69 -2.96 0.57
CA VAL A 95 -1.58 -3.13 -0.58
C VAL A 95 -0.82 -2.91 -1.88
N SER A 96 -1.13 -3.68 -2.92
CA SER A 96 -0.55 -3.41 -4.24
C SER A 96 -1.18 -2.18 -4.89
N ASP A 97 -0.43 -1.46 -5.74
CA ASP A 97 -1.08 -0.59 -6.71
C ASP A 97 -1.95 -1.42 -7.66
N CYS A 98 -2.96 -0.78 -8.28
CA CYS A 98 -4.01 -1.52 -9.00
C CYS A 98 -3.46 -2.20 -10.25
N GLY A 99 -3.51 -3.54 -10.25
CA GLY A 99 -2.96 -4.37 -11.32
C GLY A 99 -1.44 -4.62 -11.23
N ALA A 100 -0.74 -4.09 -10.22
CA ALA A 100 0.73 -4.20 -10.13
C ALA A 100 1.23 -5.66 -10.04
N ILE A 101 0.45 -6.57 -9.46
CA ILE A 101 0.83 -8.00 -9.43
C ILE A 101 0.75 -8.61 -10.82
N ALA A 102 -0.22 -8.19 -11.64
CA ALA A 102 -0.33 -8.63 -13.02
C ALA A 102 0.87 -8.18 -13.88
N ASP A 103 1.51 -7.06 -13.55
CA ASP A 103 2.72 -6.60 -14.24
C ASP A 103 3.91 -7.55 -14.07
N PHE A 104 3.91 -8.44 -13.06
CA PHE A 104 4.99 -9.42 -12.89
C PHE A 104 5.08 -10.41 -14.05
N TYR A 105 3.93 -10.75 -14.68
CA TYR A 105 3.84 -11.81 -15.71
C TYR A 105 3.23 -11.37 -17.04
N ASN A 106 2.57 -10.21 -17.10
CA ASN A 106 1.96 -9.72 -18.35
C ASN A 106 3.00 -9.26 -19.37
N ASP A 107 2.66 -9.38 -20.67
CA ASP A 107 3.52 -9.02 -21.79
C ASP A 107 4.00 -7.56 -21.81
N ARG A 108 3.27 -6.65 -21.20
CA ARG A 108 3.63 -5.22 -21.11
C ARG A 108 4.25 -4.85 -19.77
N GLY A 109 4.42 -5.82 -18.90
CA GLY A 109 4.92 -5.64 -17.54
C GLY A 109 6.41 -5.95 -17.40
N HIS A 110 6.74 -6.63 -16.31
CA HIS A 110 8.12 -6.85 -15.88
C HIS A 110 8.74 -8.17 -16.38
N HIS A 111 7.94 -9.16 -16.74
CA HIS A 111 8.36 -10.51 -17.13
C HIS A 111 9.29 -11.19 -16.11
N THR A 112 9.07 -10.93 -14.82
CA THR A 112 9.83 -11.54 -13.72
C THR A 112 9.28 -12.90 -13.32
N HIS A 113 8.01 -13.17 -13.65
CA HIS A 113 7.32 -14.42 -13.33
C HIS A 113 6.60 -14.96 -14.56
N PRO A 114 6.50 -16.30 -14.69
CA PRO A 114 5.89 -16.91 -15.87
C PRO A 114 4.35 -16.86 -15.88
N ASP A 115 3.70 -16.76 -14.71
CA ASP A 115 2.26 -16.89 -14.56
C ASP A 115 1.73 -16.18 -13.30
N ALA A 116 0.40 -16.12 -13.19
CA ALA A 116 -0.28 -15.47 -12.07
C ALA A 116 -0.05 -16.19 -10.74
N GLU A 117 0.09 -17.52 -10.74
CA GLU A 117 0.30 -18.31 -9.53
C GLU A 117 1.65 -18.01 -8.88
N SER A 118 2.72 -18.02 -9.67
CA SER A 118 4.08 -17.69 -9.18
C SER A 118 4.19 -16.22 -8.77
N ALA A 119 3.58 -15.30 -9.54
CA ALA A 119 3.54 -13.88 -9.24
C ALA A 119 2.81 -13.58 -7.92
N SER A 120 1.62 -14.17 -7.73
CA SER A 120 0.83 -14.00 -6.52
C SER A 120 1.54 -14.57 -5.28
N ALA A 121 2.11 -15.76 -5.41
CA ALA A 121 2.89 -16.36 -4.34
C ALA A 121 4.09 -15.49 -3.94
N ALA A 122 4.86 -15.02 -4.91
CA ALA A 122 6.02 -14.15 -4.67
C ALA A 122 5.62 -12.85 -3.98
N ALA A 123 4.54 -12.19 -4.42
CA ALA A 123 4.04 -10.96 -3.81
C ALA A 123 3.65 -11.16 -2.35
N VAL A 124 2.89 -12.21 -2.01
CA VAL A 124 2.48 -12.48 -0.62
C VAL A 124 3.68 -12.86 0.25
N ILE A 125 4.59 -13.69 -0.24
CA ILE A 125 5.82 -14.07 0.48
C ILE A 125 6.67 -12.84 0.79
N SER A 126 6.76 -11.91 -0.16
CA SER A 126 7.48 -10.64 0.03
C SER A 126 6.72 -9.61 0.87
N GLY A 127 5.53 -9.92 1.37
CA GLY A 127 4.81 -9.11 2.35
C GLY A 127 3.71 -8.21 1.81
N THR A 128 3.27 -8.35 0.55
CA THR A 128 2.08 -7.69 -0.01
C THR A 128 0.82 -8.45 0.41
N ASP A 129 0.05 -7.87 1.33
CA ASP A 129 -1.07 -8.54 1.99
C ASP A 129 -2.37 -8.49 1.18
N LEU A 130 -2.58 -7.40 0.43
CA LEU A 130 -3.81 -7.13 -0.31
C LEU A 130 -3.50 -6.75 -1.75
N GLU A 131 -4.24 -7.30 -2.69
CA GLU A 131 -4.16 -6.91 -4.09
C GLU A 131 -5.30 -5.98 -4.51
N CYS A 132 -4.98 -4.85 -5.15
CA CYS A 132 -5.92 -4.12 -5.98
C CYS A 132 -5.88 -4.72 -7.40
N GLY A 133 -6.66 -5.78 -7.64
CA GLY A 133 -6.62 -6.50 -8.92
C GLY A 133 -7.35 -7.83 -8.86
N SER A 134 -6.87 -8.80 -9.64
CA SER A 134 -7.49 -10.13 -9.73
C SER A 134 -6.50 -11.29 -9.72
N SER A 135 -5.19 -11.03 -9.63
CA SER A 135 -4.15 -12.07 -9.68
C SER A 135 -4.20 -12.98 -8.45
N TYR A 136 -4.55 -12.44 -7.27
CA TYR A 136 -4.65 -13.23 -6.03
C TYR A 136 -5.72 -14.31 -6.05
N LYS A 137 -6.61 -14.34 -7.04
CA LYS A 137 -7.47 -15.50 -7.31
C LYS A 137 -6.65 -16.76 -7.60
N ALA A 138 -5.43 -16.61 -8.11
CA ALA A 138 -4.51 -17.70 -8.38
C ALA A 138 -3.85 -18.29 -7.12
N LEU A 139 -3.94 -17.64 -5.94
CA LEU A 139 -3.34 -18.14 -4.69
C LEU A 139 -3.85 -19.54 -4.31
N ILE A 140 -5.09 -19.89 -4.65
CA ILE A 140 -5.64 -21.24 -4.42
C ILE A 140 -4.79 -22.29 -5.14
N GLU A 141 -4.47 -22.05 -6.40
CA GLU A 141 -3.63 -22.95 -7.18
C GLU A 141 -2.16 -22.87 -6.76
N SER A 142 -1.70 -21.68 -6.32
CA SER A 142 -0.34 -21.50 -5.77
C SER A 142 -0.11 -22.39 -4.55
N VAL A 143 -1.07 -22.45 -3.63
CA VAL A 143 -1.01 -23.33 -2.45
C VAL A 143 -1.03 -24.82 -2.88
N LYS A 144 -1.93 -25.22 -3.77
CA LYS A 144 -1.99 -26.58 -4.27
C LYS A 144 -0.70 -27.04 -4.96
N LYS A 145 -0.02 -26.15 -5.66
CA LYS A 145 1.28 -26.38 -6.30
C LYS A 145 2.46 -26.30 -5.32
N GLY A 146 2.23 -25.95 -4.07
CA GLY A 146 3.29 -25.80 -3.05
C GLY A 146 4.19 -24.58 -3.26
N LEU A 147 3.74 -23.57 -4.02
CA LEU A 147 4.48 -22.33 -4.25
C LEU A 147 4.44 -21.40 -3.01
N ILE A 148 3.39 -21.53 -2.21
CA ILE A 148 3.18 -20.79 -0.97
C ILE A 148 2.42 -21.68 0.02
N SER A 149 2.65 -21.50 1.32
CA SER A 149 1.90 -22.19 2.36
C SER A 149 0.62 -21.44 2.74
N GLU A 150 -0.40 -22.15 3.23
CA GLU A 150 -1.59 -21.53 3.82
C GLU A 150 -1.23 -20.62 5.01
N GLU A 151 -0.25 -21.02 5.84
CA GLU A 151 0.19 -20.23 6.99
C GLU A 151 0.71 -18.84 6.57
N THR A 152 1.38 -18.75 5.41
CA THR A 152 1.84 -17.46 4.87
C THR A 152 0.65 -16.59 4.45
N VAL A 153 -0.34 -17.18 3.78
CA VAL A 153 -1.60 -16.49 3.42
C VAL A 153 -2.35 -16.05 4.67
N ASP A 154 -2.46 -16.91 5.69
CA ASP A 154 -3.09 -16.60 6.97
C ASP A 154 -2.46 -15.40 7.67
N THR A 155 -1.15 -15.22 7.52
CA THR A 155 -0.45 -14.06 8.08
C THR A 155 -0.97 -12.75 7.47
N SER A 156 -1.17 -12.70 6.16
CA SER A 156 -1.78 -11.56 5.47
C SER A 156 -3.25 -11.36 5.86
N VAL A 157 -4.02 -12.45 5.93
CA VAL A 157 -5.42 -12.41 6.38
C VAL A 157 -5.53 -11.85 7.81
N LYS A 158 -4.63 -12.25 8.72
CA LYS A 158 -4.61 -11.71 10.10
C LYS A 158 -4.39 -10.20 10.13
N ARG A 159 -3.50 -9.65 9.28
CA ARG A 159 -3.28 -8.20 9.19
C ARG A 159 -4.53 -7.48 8.67
N LEU A 160 -5.16 -8.01 7.63
CA LEU A 160 -6.41 -7.47 7.07
C LEU A 160 -7.54 -7.50 8.10
N MET A 161 -7.72 -8.60 8.83
CA MET A 161 -8.75 -8.71 9.86
C MET A 161 -8.46 -7.78 11.05
N LYS A 162 -7.20 -7.65 11.50
CA LYS A 162 -6.79 -6.69 12.53
C LYS A 162 -7.24 -5.26 12.18
N ALA A 163 -6.99 -4.82 10.95
CA ALA A 163 -7.41 -3.51 10.47
C ALA A 163 -8.93 -3.34 10.47
N ARG A 164 -9.68 -4.34 10.00
CA ARG A 164 -11.16 -4.31 10.02
C ARG A 164 -11.73 -4.25 11.44
N PHE A 165 -11.11 -4.96 12.40
CA PHE A 165 -11.46 -4.84 13.80
C PHE A 165 -11.16 -3.45 14.36
N ALA A 166 -10.01 -2.86 14.04
CA ALA A 166 -9.65 -1.51 14.48
C ALA A 166 -10.62 -0.44 13.94
N LEU A 167 -11.10 -0.61 12.71
CA LEU A 167 -12.13 0.25 12.11
C LEU A 167 -13.55 0.04 12.70
N GLY A 168 -13.75 -1.02 13.49
CA GLY A 168 -15.05 -1.35 14.07
C GLY A 168 -16.02 -2.03 13.11
N GLU A 169 -15.55 -2.57 11.98
CA GLU A 169 -16.42 -3.23 11.00
C GLU A 169 -17.12 -4.48 11.53
N MET A 170 -16.61 -5.06 12.62
CA MET A 170 -17.19 -6.23 13.28
C MET A 170 -18.04 -5.87 14.49
N ASP A 171 -18.10 -4.59 14.84
CA ASP A 171 -18.93 -4.07 15.93
C ASP A 171 -20.35 -3.74 15.44
N GLU A 172 -21.31 -3.68 16.37
CA GLU A 172 -22.64 -3.16 16.09
C GLU A 172 -22.53 -1.68 15.66
N PRO A 173 -23.15 -1.25 14.53
CA PRO A 173 -23.00 0.11 14.01
C PRO A 173 -23.24 1.22 15.04
N GLU A 174 -24.16 1.00 15.97
CA GLU A 174 -24.51 1.97 17.02
C GLU A 174 -23.37 2.19 18.03
N LYS A 175 -22.43 1.25 18.13
CA LYS A 175 -21.25 1.33 19.01
C LYS A 175 -20.06 2.01 18.36
N VAL A 176 -20.09 2.24 17.05
CA VAL A 176 -19.02 2.89 16.28
C VAL A 176 -19.41 4.36 16.03
N SER A 177 -18.65 5.29 16.60
CA SER A 177 -18.98 6.72 16.56
C SER A 177 -19.10 7.27 15.14
N TRP A 178 -18.25 6.78 14.21
CA TRP A 178 -18.14 7.28 12.84
C TRP A 178 -19.33 6.89 11.96
N THR A 179 -20.05 5.83 12.25
CA THR A 179 -21.25 5.41 11.50
C THR A 179 -22.42 6.39 11.65
N LYS A 180 -22.37 7.25 12.67
CA LYS A 180 -23.40 8.26 12.96
C LYS A 180 -23.23 9.55 12.15
N ILE A 181 -22.16 9.68 11.37
CA ILE A 181 -21.92 10.85 10.53
C ILE A 181 -22.92 10.82 9.37
N PRO A 182 -23.84 11.80 9.26
CA PRO A 182 -24.85 11.78 8.22
C PRO A 182 -24.26 12.11 6.85
N PHE A 183 -24.82 11.53 5.79
CA PHE A 183 -24.36 11.78 4.42
C PHE A 183 -24.43 13.26 4.03
N SER A 184 -25.30 14.06 4.64
CA SER A 184 -25.41 15.50 4.42
C SER A 184 -24.15 16.31 4.77
N VAL A 185 -23.18 15.71 5.46
CA VAL A 185 -21.86 16.31 5.72
C VAL A 185 -21.02 16.38 4.40
N VAL A 186 -21.26 15.45 3.48
CA VAL A 186 -20.55 15.42 2.18
C VAL A 186 -20.97 16.66 1.38
N ALA A 187 -19.97 17.37 0.83
CA ALA A 187 -20.14 18.60 0.06
C ALA A 187 -20.97 19.69 0.79
N SER A 188 -20.90 19.71 2.12
CA SER A 188 -21.52 20.78 2.90
C SER A 188 -20.88 22.13 2.63
N ALA A 189 -21.57 23.24 2.91
CA ALA A 189 -21.04 24.60 2.75
C ALA A 189 -19.71 24.83 3.53
N ALA A 190 -19.55 24.12 4.66
CA ALA A 190 -18.28 24.15 5.41
C ALA A 190 -17.14 23.47 4.64
N HIS A 191 -17.39 22.33 3.98
CA HIS A 191 -16.40 21.65 3.16
C HIS A 191 -16.06 22.46 1.90
N ASP A 192 -17.04 23.09 1.27
CA ASP A 192 -16.86 23.96 0.12
C ASP A 192 -15.98 25.18 0.48
N SER A 193 -16.27 25.83 1.61
CA SER A 193 -15.44 26.92 2.13
C SER A 193 -14.01 26.48 2.45
N LEU A 194 -13.84 25.29 3.02
CA LEU A 194 -12.52 24.73 3.30
C LEU A 194 -11.73 24.48 2.01
N ALA A 195 -12.38 23.85 1.00
CA ALA A 195 -11.76 23.60 -0.28
C ALA A 195 -11.33 24.89 -0.98
N LEU A 196 -12.16 25.94 -0.96
CA LEU A 196 -11.82 27.26 -1.49
C LEU A 196 -10.63 27.88 -0.77
N ASN A 197 -10.60 27.82 0.55
CA ASN A 197 -9.49 28.35 1.33
C ASN A 197 -8.18 27.61 1.04
N MET A 198 -8.22 26.27 1.00
CA MET A 198 -7.05 25.46 0.62
C MET A 198 -6.53 25.82 -0.78
N ALA A 199 -7.41 26.01 -1.74
CA ALA A 199 -7.04 26.43 -3.08
C ALA A 199 -6.34 27.82 -3.08
N ARG A 200 -6.87 28.78 -2.33
CA ARG A 200 -6.29 30.13 -2.22
C ARG A 200 -4.90 30.10 -1.59
N GLU A 201 -4.73 29.36 -0.49
CA GLU A 201 -3.46 29.29 0.26
C GLU A 201 -2.39 28.46 -0.47
N SER A 202 -2.78 27.56 -1.39
CA SER A 202 -1.85 26.76 -2.16
C SER A 202 -1.32 27.39 -3.44
N MET A 203 -1.87 28.55 -3.84
CA MET A 203 -1.39 29.25 -5.03
C MET A 203 -0.03 29.89 -4.81
N THR A 204 0.95 29.55 -5.64
CA THR A 204 2.29 30.12 -5.61
C THR A 204 2.55 30.90 -6.89
N LEU A 205 2.94 32.16 -6.76
CA LEU A 205 3.37 32.98 -7.91
C LEU A 205 4.77 32.53 -8.32
N LEU A 206 4.87 32.01 -9.54
CA LEU A 206 6.15 31.71 -10.16
C LEU A 206 6.62 32.92 -10.97
N MET A 207 7.82 33.41 -10.69
CA MET A 207 8.49 34.48 -11.44
C MET A 207 9.30 33.89 -12.61
#